data_b1b04b878d2aa06b3ae1331a02cc2735
#
_entry.id   b1b04b878d2aa06b3ae1331a02cc2735
#
_cell.length_a   1.000
_cell.length_b   1.000
_cell.length_c   1.000
_cell.angle_alpha   90.00
_cell.angle_beta   90.00
_cell.angle_gamma   90.00
#
_symmetry.space_group_name_H-M   'P 1'
#
loop_
_entity.id
_entity.type
_entity.pdbx_description
1 polymer ?
#
loop_
_entity_poly.entity_id
_entity_poly.type
_entity_poly.pdbx_seq_one_letter_code
_entity_poly.pdbx_strand_id
1 'polypeptide(L)'
;FAGGVKAGKFEFSGHNFEFNYSAFSIDLNAVDEMHIRAEVVGEYSQSGRPKTRLIRNTIDGITGTIQIDDPSNRSGWKSDYYPNYPVLSSTGPSYVYYDSNSIHKGAYHRNRFRYALDPFEIDSLDNFVKDNLLFSGELLAGGILPDLKVDLRLMDDFSLGIKTSSPMEGFSLYEGLGVLHADLELNMDGLQATGSIDYLTSHMMGNDIVLVPDSAFGMTTSYTNASILKHVPAVSSSICNFTLHSDVEMLDVRTEQERLRCFGDDVMLEGEIHLNPNGMTGNGEFEFEEASISSTLFNMSERSMSADTADFEIAGNDLNALAFRTENVKADIDFDERIGDFISHEGLTEIELPSIRYLCTMDKFRWFMDLDQIRLENTTANESNTNFTSAHPSQDSLSFASTLAMYRVGDAVVECHNVETMLIADTEIWPDSGKVVVRRDAQMDPLKHAVFYTNRDTRYHRFFDASVLVKGRLDYNASASYLYKDVNGLEWPIYFDKIDVDSSFSTVALAKIPLRQNFFLDPYFEFTGDVTLKSNREFLEFDGGTRLAINCEDFNKEWIEFTSVINPKEIAIPIGDIISELGKAHLGVGILLSDDPPFEAYSAFFTKKPDRGD
;
A
#
# COMPACT_ATOMS: atom_id res chain seq x y z
N PHE A 1 49.01 45.91 32.06
CA PHE A 1 47.71 46.00 32.68
C PHE A 1 46.75 44.92 32.05
N ALA A 2 45.66 44.69 32.72
CA ALA A 2 44.58 43.84 32.21
C ALA A 2 43.29 44.67 32.15
N GLY A 3 42.43 44.42 31.19
CA GLY A 3 41.15 45.12 31.02
C GLY A 3 40.81 45.41 29.57
N GLY A 4 40.04 46.47 29.32
CA GLY A 4 39.59 46.86 27.99
C GLY A 4 40.38 48.06 27.45
N VAL A 5 40.70 48.00 26.15
CA VAL A 5 41.24 49.12 25.36
C VAL A 5 40.26 49.44 24.27
N LYS A 6 39.88 50.68 24.08
CA LYS A 6 39.04 51.15 23.01
C LYS A 6 39.79 52.08 22.08
N ALA A 7 39.89 51.73 20.83
CA ALA A 7 40.48 52.51 19.77
C ALA A 7 39.49 52.69 18.63
N GLY A 8 38.88 53.87 18.53
CA GLY A 8 37.87 54.16 17.55
C GLY A 8 36.63 53.22 17.63
N LYS A 9 36.38 52.48 16.58
CA LYS A 9 35.26 51.48 16.46
C LYS A 9 35.66 50.08 16.97
N PHE A 10 36.88 49.90 17.50
CA PHE A 10 37.44 48.64 17.97
C PHE A 10 37.53 48.62 19.50
N GLU A 11 37.16 47.51 20.12
CA GLU A 11 37.28 47.30 21.58
C GLU A 11 38.03 45.97 21.80
N PHE A 12 39.10 46.00 22.54
CA PHE A 12 39.98 44.88 22.86
C PHE A 12 39.84 44.55 24.35
N SER A 13 39.57 43.32 24.65
CA SER A 13 39.52 42.79 26.02
C SER A 13 40.63 41.76 26.20
N GLY A 14 41.43 41.88 27.29
CA GLY A 14 42.52 40.95 27.47
C GLY A 14 43.40 41.32 28.66
N HIS A 15 44.62 40.78 28.64
CA HIS A 15 45.59 40.97 29.71
C HIS A 15 47.01 41.11 29.14
N ASN A 16 48.00 41.51 30.03
CA ASN A 16 49.39 41.75 29.65
C ASN A 16 49.56 42.88 28.63
N PHE A 17 48.71 43.90 28.68
CA PHE A 17 48.87 45.10 27.85
C PHE A 17 49.95 46.01 28.41
N GLU A 18 50.82 46.52 27.52
CA GLU A 18 51.88 47.41 27.84
C GLU A 18 51.76 48.72 27.08
N PHE A 19 51.76 49.84 27.78
CA PHE A 19 51.79 51.21 27.18
C PHE A 19 53.20 51.72 27.04
N ASN A 20 53.62 52.03 25.81
CA ASN A 20 54.90 52.61 25.50
C ASN A 20 54.74 54.10 25.21
N TYR A 21 55.07 54.92 26.16
CA TYR A 21 54.97 56.38 26.00
C TYR A 21 55.89 56.89 24.90
N SER A 22 57.12 56.33 24.76
CA SER A 22 58.11 56.79 23.79
C SER A 22 57.67 56.49 22.35
N ALA A 23 57.06 55.33 22.08
CA ALA A 23 56.53 54.99 20.81
C ALA A 23 55.10 55.49 20.61
N PHE A 24 54.43 55.92 21.66
CA PHE A 24 53.02 56.29 21.74
C PHE A 24 52.08 55.13 21.22
N SER A 25 52.35 53.95 21.74
CA SER A 25 51.70 52.72 21.35
C SER A 25 51.25 51.89 22.57
N ILE A 26 50.36 50.96 22.33
CA ILE A 26 49.95 49.91 23.27
C ILE A 26 50.31 48.58 22.67
N ASP A 27 51.21 47.85 23.36
CA ASP A 27 51.48 46.45 22.98
C ASP A 27 50.42 45.55 23.57
N LEU A 28 49.75 44.80 22.67
CA LEU A 28 48.68 43.87 22.94
C LEU A 28 49.25 42.45 23.00
N ASN A 29 49.77 42.02 24.15
CA ASN A 29 50.46 40.74 24.28
C ASN A 29 49.49 39.54 24.41
N ALA A 30 48.28 39.81 24.90
CA ALA A 30 47.24 38.76 25.02
C ALA A 30 45.85 39.41 24.97
N VAL A 31 45.27 39.43 23.78
CA VAL A 31 43.85 39.83 23.55
C VAL A 31 43.00 38.57 23.54
N ASP A 32 42.09 38.47 24.50
CA ASP A 32 41.13 37.39 24.57
C ASP A 32 40.09 37.55 23.46
N GLU A 33 39.49 38.76 23.33
CA GLU A 33 38.47 39.08 22.36
C GLU A 33 38.63 40.48 21.78
N MET A 34 38.48 40.65 20.46
CA MET A 34 38.36 41.94 19.80
C MET A 34 36.95 42.10 19.22
N HIS A 35 36.27 43.13 19.67
CA HIS A 35 34.95 43.53 19.17
C HIS A 35 35.08 44.68 18.17
N ILE A 36 34.32 44.62 17.07
CA ILE A 36 34.31 45.65 16.04
C ILE A 36 32.90 46.21 15.91
N ARG A 37 32.80 47.56 15.74
CA ARG A 37 31.54 48.22 15.42
C ARG A 37 31.57 48.73 13.99
N ALA A 38 30.59 48.29 13.17
CA ALA A 38 30.44 48.75 11.81
C ALA A 38 29.27 49.73 11.66
N GLU A 39 29.36 50.64 10.72
CA GLU A 39 28.30 51.60 10.40
C GLU A 39 27.13 50.91 9.71
N VAL A 40 25.91 51.32 10.10
CA VAL A 40 24.68 50.85 9.44
C VAL A 40 24.37 51.84 8.30
N VAL A 41 24.38 51.35 7.09
CA VAL A 41 24.13 52.17 5.90
C VAL A 41 22.73 52.78 5.95
N GLY A 42 22.67 54.13 5.83
CA GLY A 42 21.40 54.86 5.80
C GLY A 42 20.78 55.18 7.16
N GLU A 43 21.39 54.76 8.28
CA GLU A 43 20.92 55.09 9.62
C GLU A 43 21.80 56.14 10.31
N TYR A 44 21.19 57.20 10.81
CA TYR A 44 21.87 58.29 11.50
C TYR A 44 21.29 58.50 12.89
N SER A 45 22.16 58.95 13.84
CA SER A 45 21.74 59.39 15.18
C SER A 45 21.07 60.76 15.11
N GLN A 46 20.43 61.20 16.20
CA GLN A 46 19.86 62.54 16.31
C GLN A 46 20.90 63.66 16.14
N SER A 47 22.17 63.37 16.33
CA SER A 47 23.30 64.30 16.14
C SER A 47 23.85 64.24 14.68
N GLY A 48 23.24 63.54 13.76
CA GLY A 48 23.69 63.41 12.36
C GLY A 48 24.89 62.46 12.15
N ARG A 49 25.32 61.73 13.17
CA ARG A 49 26.40 60.73 13.06
C ARG A 49 25.85 59.41 12.62
N PRO A 50 26.55 58.62 11.75
CA PRO A 50 26.14 57.27 11.41
C PRO A 50 25.95 56.42 12.66
N LYS A 51 24.85 55.64 12.69
CA LYS A 51 24.70 54.65 13.76
C LYS A 51 25.65 53.49 13.50
N THR A 52 26.20 52.94 14.59
CA THR A 52 27.05 51.74 14.52
C THR A 52 26.39 50.58 15.19
N ARG A 53 26.58 49.38 14.63
CA ARG A 53 26.18 48.10 15.19
C ARG A 53 27.41 47.25 15.50
N LEU A 54 27.37 46.51 16.61
CA LEU A 54 28.41 45.55 16.95
C LEU A 54 28.41 44.40 15.95
N ILE A 55 29.55 44.00 15.45
CA ILE A 55 29.73 42.79 14.65
C ILE A 55 29.46 41.58 15.56
N ARG A 56 28.79 40.57 15.03
CA ARG A 56 28.27 39.44 15.81
C ARG A 56 29.35 38.47 16.27
N ASN A 57 30.47 38.36 15.53
CA ASN A 57 31.61 37.53 15.91
C ASN A 57 32.68 38.42 16.57
N THR A 58 33.55 37.76 17.33
CA THR A 58 34.81 38.32 17.88
C THR A 58 35.99 37.76 17.09
N ILE A 59 37.09 38.50 17.13
CA ILE A 59 38.40 37.97 16.74
C ILE A 59 39.15 37.67 18.01
N ASP A 60 39.50 36.40 18.20
CA ASP A 60 40.13 35.91 19.43
C ASP A 60 41.64 35.68 19.24
N GLY A 61 42.40 35.81 20.31
CA GLY A 61 43.81 35.45 20.36
C GLY A 61 44.76 36.40 19.66
N ILE A 62 44.38 37.68 19.49
CA ILE A 62 45.23 38.67 18.81
C ILE A 62 46.45 39.00 19.68
N THR A 63 47.61 39.05 19.01
CA THR A 63 48.83 39.66 19.53
C THR A 63 49.27 40.71 18.54
N GLY A 64 49.70 41.88 19.03
CA GLY A 64 50.08 43.00 18.16
C GLY A 64 50.28 44.32 18.89
N THR A 65 50.21 45.40 18.12
CA THR A 65 50.42 46.74 18.64
C THR A 65 49.37 47.70 18.10
N ILE A 66 48.82 48.55 18.96
CA ILE A 66 48.03 49.73 18.56
C ILE A 66 48.96 50.95 18.61
N GLN A 67 49.23 51.52 17.45
CA GLN A 67 49.86 52.82 17.34
C GLN A 67 48.78 53.89 17.51
N ILE A 68 48.80 54.61 18.62
CA ILE A 68 47.70 55.52 19.00
C ILE A 68 47.68 56.75 18.11
N ASP A 69 48.86 57.31 17.81
CA ASP A 69 49.08 58.47 16.96
C ASP A 69 50.51 58.43 16.41
N ASP A 70 50.84 59.28 15.44
CA ASP A 70 52.20 59.42 14.97
C ASP A 70 53.16 59.70 16.17
N PRO A 71 54.28 58.98 16.29
CA PRO A 71 55.24 59.21 17.43
C PRO A 71 55.75 60.64 17.57
N SER A 72 55.69 61.39 16.46
CA SER A 72 56.07 62.83 16.49
C SER A 72 54.93 63.78 16.88
N ASN A 73 53.66 63.24 16.99
CA ASN A 73 52.46 64.00 17.32
C ASN A 73 51.89 63.64 18.71
N ARG A 74 52.67 63.15 19.61
CA ARG A 74 52.19 62.67 20.91
C ARG A 74 51.27 63.71 21.57
N SER A 75 50.10 63.23 22.01
CA SER A 75 49.05 64.04 22.63
C SER A 75 48.54 65.21 21.76
N GLY A 76 48.58 65.06 20.42
CA GLY A 76 48.08 66.07 19.51
C GLY A 76 48.91 67.31 19.37
N TRP A 77 50.21 67.31 19.73
CA TRP A 77 51.05 68.46 19.69
C TRP A 77 51.21 69.17 18.35
N LYS A 78 51.32 68.32 17.25
CA LYS A 78 51.53 68.89 15.90
C LYS A 78 50.23 69.09 15.13
N SER A 79 49.27 68.26 15.40
CA SER A 79 47.94 68.30 14.76
C SER A 79 46.92 67.62 15.67
N ASP A 80 45.72 68.20 15.74
CA ASP A 80 44.62 67.61 16.50
C ASP A 80 44.08 66.25 15.88
N TYR A 81 44.48 65.99 14.66
CA TYR A 81 44.02 64.82 13.94
C TYR A 81 44.97 64.35 12.82
N TYR A 82 45.33 63.06 12.85
CA TYR A 82 46.00 62.35 11.77
C TYR A 82 45.07 61.27 11.27
N PRO A 83 44.61 61.33 9.99
CA PRO A 83 43.54 60.49 9.48
C PRO A 83 43.86 58.99 9.44
N ASN A 84 45.14 58.61 9.42
CA ASN A 84 45.56 57.21 9.37
C ASN A 84 45.70 56.57 10.77
N TYR A 85 45.51 57.33 11.83
CA TYR A 85 45.63 56.82 13.22
C TYR A 85 44.24 56.75 13.88
N PRO A 86 44.05 55.85 14.88
CA PRO A 86 44.96 54.78 15.34
C PRO A 86 45.18 53.69 14.32
N VAL A 87 46.34 52.99 14.36
CA VAL A 87 46.69 51.83 13.51
C VAL A 87 46.85 50.61 14.37
N LEU A 88 46.22 49.53 14.02
CA LEU A 88 46.38 48.20 14.62
C LEU A 88 47.27 47.36 13.71
N SER A 89 48.39 46.83 14.23
CA SER A 89 49.25 45.87 13.56
C SER A 89 49.24 44.56 14.35
N SER A 90 48.64 43.49 13.79
CA SER A 90 48.66 42.14 14.34
C SER A 90 49.95 41.43 13.94
N THR A 91 50.54 40.65 14.82
CA THR A 91 51.82 39.95 14.58
C THR A 91 51.72 38.44 14.69
N GLY A 92 50.64 37.93 15.25
CA GLY A 92 50.40 36.49 15.45
C GLY A 92 49.10 36.00 14.85
N PRO A 93 48.88 34.70 14.81
CA PRO A 93 47.65 34.12 14.37
C PRO A 93 46.50 34.51 15.30
N SER A 94 45.35 34.82 14.71
CA SER A 94 44.09 35.09 15.42
C SER A 94 42.97 34.34 14.76
N TYR A 95 41.84 34.19 15.44
CA TYR A 95 40.81 33.28 15.00
C TYR A 95 39.42 33.91 15.10
N VAL A 96 38.54 33.51 14.16
CA VAL A 96 37.09 33.72 14.25
C VAL A 96 36.42 32.38 14.38
N TYR A 97 35.50 32.25 15.33
CA TYR A 97 34.78 31.03 15.64
C TYR A 97 33.29 31.14 15.30
N TYR A 98 32.69 29.97 14.97
CA TYR A 98 31.27 29.83 14.62
C TYR A 98 30.58 28.82 15.54
N ASP A 99 31.11 28.52 16.70
CA ASP A 99 30.68 27.48 17.64
C ASP A 99 29.54 27.91 18.59
N SER A 100 28.89 29.04 18.30
CA SER A 100 27.72 29.46 19.06
C SER A 100 26.58 28.46 18.98
N ASN A 101 25.91 28.20 20.10
CA ASN A 101 24.70 27.36 20.13
C ASN A 101 23.56 27.88 19.25
N SER A 102 23.58 29.16 18.88
CA SER A 102 22.63 29.75 17.94
C SER A 102 22.86 29.31 16.48
N ILE A 103 24.05 28.80 16.15
CA ILE A 103 24.44 28.33 14.83
C ILE A 103 24.36 26.81 14.84
N HIS A 104 23.28 26.25 14.26
CA HIS A 104 23.06 24.81 14.17
C HIS A 104 23.40 24.05 15.48
N LYS A 105 22.99 24.62 16.64
CA LYS A 105 23.20 24.05 17.98
C LYS A 105 24.67 23.84 18.35
N GLY A 106 25.58 24.64 17.79
CA GLY A 106 27.03 24.56 18.07
C GLY A 106 27.73 23.44 17.26
N ALA A 107 27.21 23.06 16.11
CA ALA A 107 27.78 22.00 15.25
C ALA A 107 29.23 22.32 14.82
N TYR A 108 29.59 23.59 14.64
CA TYR A 108 30.93 24.02 14.21
C TYR A 108 31.88 24.12 15.39
N HIS A 109 32.34 22.97 15.89
CA HIS A 109 33.22 22.94 17.05
C HIS A 109 34.56 23.65 16.80
N ARG A 110 34.95 24.64 17.65
CA ARG A 110 36.11 25.53 17.46
C ARG A 110 37.45 24.83 17.21
N ASN A 111 37.64 23.61 17.69
CA ASN A 111 38.89 22.87 17.47
C ASN A 111 39.02 22.34 16.02
N ARG A 112 37.93 22.23 15.29
CA ARG A 112 37.91 21.68 13.93
C ARG A 112 37.52 22.72 12.89
N PHE A 113 36.54 23.57 13.20
CA PHE A 113 36.00 24.57 12.29
C PHE A 113 36.27 25.99 12.82
N ARG A 114 37.07 26.76 12.12
CA ARG A 114 37.42 28.16 12.46
C ARG A 114 38.06 28.84 11.27
N TYR A 115 38.02 30.15 11.27
CA TYR A 115 38.82 30.94 10.35
C TYR A 115 40.11 31.40 11.07
N ALA A 116 41.26 31.11 10.46
CA ALA A 116 42.58 31.53 10.94
C ALA A 116 43.04 32.76 10.14
N LEU A 117 43.22 33.90 10.82
CA LEU A 117 43.66 35.13 10.18
C LEU A 117 45.18 35.12 10.04
N ASP A 118 45.67 35.58 8.90
CA ASP A 118 47.05 35.97 8.73
C ASP A 118 47.33 37.25 9.53
N PRO A 119 48.59 37.56 9.88
CA PRO A 119 48.95 38.89 10.46
C PRO A 119 48.45 40.02 9.56
N PHE A 120 47.81 41.00 10.15
CA PHE A 120 47.13 42.08 9.42
C PHE A 120 47.42 43.44 10.01
N GLU A 121 47.24 44.48 9.19
CA GLU A 121 47.31 45.88 9.61
C GLU A 121 46.02 46.61 9.22
N ILE A 122 45.44 47.35 10.14
CA ILE A 122 44.28 48.21 9.93
C ILE A 122 44.62 49.61 10.40
N ASP A 123 44.54 50.54 9.47
CA ASP A 123 44.67 52.01 9.80
C ASP A 123 43.28 52.63 10.02
N SER A 124 43.27 53.87 10.43
CA SER A 124 42.02 54.65 10.53
C SER A 124 40.91 53.96 11.33
N LEU A 125 41.26 53.38 12.50
CA LEU A 125 40.32 52.61 13.33
C LEU A 125 39.06 53.39 13.71
N ASP A 126 39.10 54.72 13.67
CA ASP A 126 37.95 55.58 13.93
C ASP A 126 36.99 55.66 12.74
N ASN A 127 37.51 55.60 11.49
CA ASN A 127 36.80 55.95 10.27
C ASN A 127 36.88 54.91 9.16
N PHE A 128 37.17 53.66 9.49
CA PHE A 128 37.21 52.61 8.48
C PHE A 128 35.86 52.45 7.75
N VAL A 129 35.91 52.13 6.46
CA VAL A 129 34.75 51.87 5.60
C VAL A 129 34.44 50.37 5.63
N LYS A 130 33.16 50.02 5.70
CA LYS A 130 32.70 48.62 5.77
C LYS A 130 33.36 47.73 4.69
N ASP A 131 33.46 48.21 3.48
CA ASP A 131 33.97 47.45 2.32
C ASP A 131 35.51 47.23 2.37
N ASN A 132 36.22 47.98 3.21
CA ASN A 132 37.67 47.84 3.42
C ASN A 132 38.02 46.88 4.55
N LEU A 133 37.03 46.32 5.26
CA LEU A 133 37.27 45.35 6.33
C LEU A 133 37.45 43.97 5.70
N LEU A 134 38.66 43.69 5.22
CA LEU A 134 39.08 42.42 4.65
C LEU A 134 40.26 41.88 5.45
N PHE A 135 40.16 40.61 5.83
CA PHE A 135 41.22 39.91 6.53
C PHE A 135 41.62 38.70 5.70
N SER A 136 42.86 38.64 5.27
CA SER A 136 43.41 37.46 4.61
C SER A 136 43.64 36.35 5.61
N GLY A 137 43.48 35.11 5.16
CA GLY A 137 43.68 33.95 6.00
C GLY A 137 43.12 32.67 5.36
N GLU A 138 42.82 31.73 6.22
CA GLU A 138 42.40 30.40 5.80
C GLU A 138 41.21 29.91 6.63
N LEU A 139 40.15 29.47 5.98
CA LEU A 139 39.08 28.74 6.64
C LEU A 139 39.50 27.28 6.82
N LEU A 140 39.67 26.86 8.08
CA LEU A 140 39.82 25.46 8.45
C LEU A 140 38.41 24.87 8.53
N ALA A 141 38.02 24.10 7.50
CA ALA A 141 36.64 23.69 7.30
C ALA A 141 36.25 22.39 8.03
N GLY A 142 37.14 21.84 8.86
CA GLY A 142 36.83 20.73 9.76
C GLY A 142 36.48 19.39 9.07
N GLY A 143 36.92 19.20 7.83
CA GLY A 143 36.63 18.00 7.01
C GLY A 143 35.37 18.12 6.16
N ILE A 144 34.61 19.21 6.27
CA ILE A 144 33.47 19.49 5.38
C ILE A 144 33.98 19.70 3.95
N LEU A 145 34.96 20.58 3.80
CA LEU A 145 35.62 20.98 2.57
C LEU A 145 37.13 20.93 2.79
N PRO A 146 37.97 20.95 1.74
CA PRO A 146 39.37 21.31 1.87
C PRO A 146 39.51 22.69 2.56
N ASP A 147 40.61 22.91 3.28
CA ASP A 147 40.87 24.22 3.85
C ASP A 147 40.97 25.28 2.75
N LEU A 148 40.32 26.44 2.96
CA LEU A 148 40.12 27.45 1.92
C LEU A 148 40.87 28.74 2.24
N LYS A 149 41.79 29.13 1.37
CA LYS A 149 42.41 30.45 1.39
C LYS A 149 41.49 31.47 0.74
N VAL A 150 40.77 32.22 1.54
CA VAL A 150 39.77 33.20 1.10
C VAL A 150 39.64 34.31 2.11
N ASP A 151 39.47 35.55 1.66
CA ASP A 151 39.39 36.71 2.56
C ASP A 151 38.09 36.68 3.39
N LEU A 152 38.24 36.92 4.69
CA LEU A 152 37.15 37.15 5.62
C LEU A 152 36.67 38.61 5.48
N ARG A 153 35.38 38.79 5.39
CA ARG A 153 34.74 40.09 5.17
C ARG A 153 33.53 40.31 6.08
N LEU A 154 33.09 41.56 6.17
CA LEU A 154 31.85 41.87 6.85
C LEU A 154 30.65 41.50 5.96
N MET A 155 29.78 40.63 6.48
CA MET A 155 28.57 40.14 5.84
C MET A 155 27.39 41.08 6.09
N ASP A 156 26.29 40.87 5.36
CA ASP A 156 25.07 41.68 5.45
C ASP A 156 24.34 41.51 6.78
N ASP A 157 24.50 40.37 7.45
CA ASP A 157 23.97 40.06 8.77
C ASP A 157 24.80 40.69 9.92
N PHE A 158 25.81 41.48 9.59
CA PHE A 158 26.80 42.04 10.55
C PHE A 158 27.65 40.98 11.24
N SER A 159 27.93 39.86 10.57
CA SER A 159 28.97 38.91 10.98
C SER A 159 30.24 39.07 10.14
N LEU A 160 31.35 38.52 10.64
CA LEU A 160 32.51 38.23 9.82
C LEU A 160 32.26 36.89 9.13
N GLY A 161 32.49 36.83 7.84
CA GLY A 161 32.22 35.64 7.05
C GLY A 161 32.96 35.62 5.71
N ILE A 162 32.69 34.61 4.91
CA ILE A 162 33.30 34.47 3.59
C ILE A 162 32.23 34.35 2.49
N LYS A 163 32.58 34.75 1.28
CA LYS A 163 31.88 34.40 0.04
C LYS A 163 32.88 33.92 -0.98
N THR A 164 32.66 32.74 -1.51
CA THR A 164 33.52 32.15 -2.54
C THR A 164 32.72 31.20 -3.41
N SER A 165 33.26 30.80 -4.56
CA SER A 165 32.66 29.85 -5.46
C SER A 165 33.56 28.64 -5.66
N SER A 166 32.99 27.49 -5.93
CA SER A 166 33.77 26.29 -6.22
C SER A 166 34.56 26.42 -7.53
N PRO A 167 35.72 25.78 -7.64
CA PRO A 167 36.43 25.64 -8.88
C PRO A 167 35.62 24.80 -9.89
N MET A 168 36.10 24.72 -11.14
CA MET A 168 35.40 23.95 -12.19
C MET A 168 35.24 22.48 -11.85
N GLU A 169 36.21 21.90 -11.18
CA GLU A 169 36.20 20.51 -10.70
C GLU A 169 35.34 20.28 -9.46
N GLY A 170 34.79 21.35 -8.86
CA GLY A 170 34.07 21.29 -7.60
C GLY A 170 34.96 21.22 -6.38
N PHE A 171 34.37 21.34 -5.19
CA PHE A 171 35.01 21.05 -3.91
C PHE A 171 34.78 19.57 -3.54
N SER A 172 35.85 18.92 -3.06
CA SER A 172 35.73 17.62 -2.39
C SER A 172 34.93 17.81 -1.09
N LEU A 173 33.76 17.18 -1.00
CA LEU A 173 32.88 17.23 0.14
C LEU A 173 33.13 16.04 1.05
N TYR A 174 33.29 16.25 2.36
CA TYR A 174 33.52 15.22 3.40
C TYR A 174 34.61 14.22 2.99
N GLU A 175 35.84 14.76 2.74
CA GLU A 175 37.05 13.99 2.42
C GLU A 175 36.90 13.08 1.18
N GLY A 176 36.02 13.44 0.23
CA GLY A 176 35.82 12.72 -1.02
C GLY A 176 34.54 11.90 -1.07
N LEU A 177 33.66 12.00 -0.08
CA LEU A 177 32.35 11.35 -0.11
C LEU A 177 31.49 11.87 -1.28
N GLY A 178 31.55 13.18 -1.56
CA GLY A 178 30.84 13.81 -2.66
C GLY A 178 31.60 14.95 -3.30
N VAL A 179 30.99 15.58 -4.30
CA VAL A 179 31.51 16.78 -4.96
C VAL A 179 30.48 17.90 -4.88
N LEU A 180 30.95 19.08 -4.46
CA LEU A 180 30.12 20.28 -4.31
C LEU A 180 30.48 21.29 -5.39
N HIS A 181 29.52 21.64 -6.25
CA HIS A 181 29.60 22.73 -7.21
C HIS A 181 28.65 23.85 -6.78
N ALA A 182 29.19 24.86 -6.06
CA ALA A 182 28.31 25.86 -5.47
C ALA A 182 29.03 27.20 -5.18
N ASP A 183 28.23 28.23 -5.02
CA ASP A 183 28.60 29.45 -4.33
C ASP A 183 28.44 29.21 -2.82
N LEU A 184 29.49 29.54 -2.06
CA LEU A 184 29.55 29.36 -0.61
C LEU A 184 29.42 30.68 0.13
N GLU A 185 28.65 30.68 1.19
CA GLU A 185 28.54 31.76 2.15
C GLU A 185 28.66 31.23 3.57
N LEU A 186 29.58 31.79 4.35
CA LEU A 186 29.68 31.55 5.79
C LEU A 186 29.31 32.84 6.53
N ASN A 187 28.36 32.74 7.43
CA ASN A 187 27.90 33.83 8.28
C ASN A 187 27.42 33.27 9.64
N MET A 188 26.60 34.01 10.39
CA MET A 188 26.04 33.52 11.67
C MET A 188 24.87 32.56 11.52
N ASP A 189 24.47 32.25 10.31
CA ASP A 189 23.52 31.17 10.01
C ASP A 189 24.24 29.86 9.59
N GLY A 190 25.59 29.86 9.61
CA GLY A 190 26.44 28.72 9.31
C GLY A 190 27.05 28.77 7.91
N LEU A 191 27.63 27.65 7.48
CA LEU A 191 28.17 27.47 6.15
C LEU A 191 27.05 27.02 5.21
N GLN A 192 26.71 27.85 4.25
CA GLN A 192 25.65 27.64 3.28
C GLN A 192 26.21 27.55 1.88
N ALA A 193 25.52 26.78 1.03
CA ALA A 193 25.86 26.59 -0.38
C ALA A 193 24.62 26.78 -1.28
N THR A 194 24.85 27.47 -2.40
CA THR A 194 23.86 27.55 -3.49
C THR A 194 24.46 26.90 -4.73
N GLY A 195 23.90 25.78 -5.18
CA GLY A 195 24.46 25.00 -6.29
C GLY A 195 24.09 23.54 -6.23
N SER A 196 25.00 22.63 -6.53
CA SER A 196 24.72 21.21 -6.56
C SER A 196 25.72 20.36 -5.78
N ILE A 197 25.24 19.21 -5.29
CA ILE A 197 26.04 18.14 -4.69
C ILE A 197 25.88 16.89 -5.56
N ASP A 198 27.00 16.27 -5.91
CA ASP A 198 27.06 14.96 -6.53
C ASP A 198 27.48 13.91 -5.49
N TYR A 199 26.67 12.88 -5.30
CA TYR A 199 26.96 11.75 -4.43
C TYR A 199 26.55 10.43 -5.09
N LEU A 200 27.51 9.51 -5.29
CA LEU A 200 27.33 8.26 -6.02
C LEU A 200 26.67 8.50 -7.41
N THR A 201 25.43 8.06 -7.55
CA THR A 201 24.61 8.24 -8.77
C THR A 201 23.60 9.38 -8.67
N SER A 202 23.57 10.07 -7.52
CA SER A 202 22.63 11.16 -7.25
C SER A 202 23.23 12.53 -7.51
N HIS A 203 22.41 13.41 -8.07
CA HIS A 203 22.68 14.82 -8.29
C HIS A 203 21.58 15.66 -7.65
N MET A 204 21.94 16.54 -6.71
CA MET A 204 21.03 17.38 -5.95
C MET A 204 21.35 18.86 -6.20
N MET A 205 20.36 19.63 -6.60
CA MET A 205 20.49 21.10 -6.71
C MET A 205 19.68 21.79 -5.62
N GLY A 206 20.21 22.82 -4.99
CA GLY A 206 19.52 23.60 -3.97
C GLY A 206 20.06 25.02 -3.83
N ASN A 207 19.25 25.90 -3.24
CA ASN A 207 19.63 27.31 -3.02
C ASN A 207 20.14 27.59 -1.60
N ASP A 208 19.71 26.78 -0.64
CA ASP A 208 19.98 26.97 0.79
C ASP A 208 20.49 25.65 1.40
N ILE A 209 21.54 25.09 0.82
CA ILE A 209 22.17 23.86 1.34
C ILE A 209 23.02 24.23 2.54
N VAL A 210 22.75 23.62 3.69
CA VAL A 210 23.53 23.80 4.91
C VAL A 210 24.57 22.69 5.02
N LEU A 211 25.80 23.09 5.27
CA LEU A 211 26.97 22.22 5.43
C LEU A 211 27.45 22.24 6.88
N VAL A 212 27.23 21.16 7.62
CA VAL A 212 27.77 20.99 8.98
C VAL A 212 28.81 19.84 9.00
N PRO A 213 29.63 19.69 10.06
CA PRO A 213 30.75 18.74 10.04
C PRO A 213 30.35 17.25 9.81
N ASP A 214 29.13 16.86 10.12
CA ASP A 214 28.63 15.48 10.02
C ASP A 214 27.59 15.28 8.95
N SER A 215 27.05 16.36 8.35
CA SER A 215 25.99 16.24 7.34
C SER A 215 25.85 17.47 6.45
N ALA A 216 25.33 17.27 5.24
CA ALA A 216 24.81 18.31 4.37
C ALA A 216 23.30 18.10 4.18
N PHE A 217 22.52 19.14 4.36
CA PHE A 217 21.07 19.02 4.24
C PHE A 217 20.42 20.27 3.66
N GLY A 218 19.24 20.11 3.12
CA GLY A 218 18.48 21.22 2.56
C GLY A 218 17.28 20.76 1.76
N MET A 219 16.62 21.72 1.13
CA MET A 219 15.55 21.49 0.16
C MET A 219 16.13 21.60 -1.24
N THR A 220 15.80 20.63 -2.09
CA THR A 220 16.24 20.65 -3.49
C THR A 220 15.34 21.54 -4.34
N THR A 221 15.90 22.05 -5.42
CA THR A 221 15.17 22.59 -6.58
C THR A 221 15.15 21.60 -7.74
N SER A 222 16.00 20.57 -7.67
CA SER A 222 16.04 19.44 -8.58
C SER A 222 16.83 18.30 -7.91
N TYR A 223 16.28 17.12 -7.95
CA TYR A 223 16.92 15.86 -7.53
C TYR A 223 16.82 14.84 -8.64
N THR A 224 17.93 14.20 -8.94
CA THR A 224 17.97 13.07 -9.87
C THR A 224 18.95 12.01 -9.40
N ASN A 225 18.53 10.76 -9.46
CA ASN A 225 19.40 9.60 -9.30
C ASN A 225 19.42 8.82 -10.61
N ALA A 226 20.61 8.57 -11.15
CA ALA A 226 20.76 7.86 -12.42
C ALA A 226 20.93 6.35 -12.18
N SER A 227 20.26 5.54 -13.00
CA SER A 227 20.40 4.07 -13.00
C SER A 227 21.62 3.62 -13.82
N ILE A 228 22.83 4.03 -13.39
CA ILE A 228 24.06 3.77 -14.18
C ILE A 228 24.64 2.36 -13.92
N LEU A 229 24.38 1.76 -12.77
CA LEU A 229 25.06 0.54 -12.29
C LEU A 229 24.15 -0.69 -12.18
N LYS A 230 22.92 -0.67 -12.70
CA LYS A 230 21.90 -1.76 -12.59
C LYS A 230 21.53 -2.18 -11.16
N HIS A 231 22.01 -1.46 -10.14
CA HIS A 231 21.76 -1.79 -8.74
C HIS A 231 20.83 -0.82 -8.04
N VAL A 232 20.52 0.30 -8.66
CA VAL A 232 19.64 1.34 -8.12
C VAL A 232 18.70 1.86 -9.20
N PRO A 233 17.45 2.19 -8.86
CA PRO A 233 16.49 2.73 -9.82
C PRO A 233 16.83 4.18 -10.21
N ALA A 234 16.35 4.61 -11.36
CA ALA A 234 16.23 6.02 -11.66
C ALA A 234 15.18 6.64 -10.76
N VAL A 235 15.54 7.76 -10.10
CA VAL A 235 14.62 8.53 -9.25
C VAL A 235 14.74 10.00 -9.59
N SER A 236 13.64 10.74 -9.58
CA SER A 236 13.63 12.18 -9.81
C SER A 236 12.56 12.90 -8.99
N SER A 237 12.85 14.15 -8.63
CA SER A 237 11.89 15.08 -8.02
C SER A 237 12.38 16.51 -8.23
N SER A 238 11.47 17.48 -8.27
CA SER A 238 11.88 18.89 -8.24
C SER A 238 12.08 19.37 -6.80
N ILE A 239 11.14 19.11 -5.92
CA ILE A 239 11.20 19.61 -4.54
C ILE A 239 11.12 18.45 -3.56
N CYS A 240 12.25 18.18 -2.91
CA CYS A 240 12.34 17.20 -1.82
C CYS A 240 13.37 17.66 -0.78
N ASN A 241 13.28 17.11 0.42
CA ASN A 241 14.31 17.30 1.44
C ASN A 241 15.39 16.23 1.26
N PHE A 242 16.64 16.62 1.45
CA PHE A 242 17.74 15.67 1.49
C PHE A 242 18.62 15.87 2.71
N THR A 243 19.26 14.79 3.13
CA THR A 243 20.33 14.80 4.15
C THR A 243 21.41 13.81 3.73
N LEU A 244 22.60 14.31 3.47
CA LEU A 244 23.79 13.50 3.22
C LEU A 244 24.57 13.37 4.54
N HIS A 245 24.60 12.18 5.11
CA HIS A 245 25.31 11.83 6.34
C HIS A 245 26.73 11.38 6.02
N SER A 246 27.72 12.08 6.53
CA SER A 246 29.12 11.78 6.24
C SER A 246 29.67 10.61 7.06
N ASP A 247 29.14 10.38 8.26
CA ASP A 247 29.60 9.35 9.19
C ASP A 247 29.16 7.94 8.80
N VAL A 248 27.99 7.81 8.17
CA VAL A 248 27.41 6.54 7.70
C VAL A 248 27.39 6.40 6.18
N GLU A 249 27.93 7.40 5.46
CA GLU A 249 27.98 7.43 3.99
C GLU A 249 26.61 7.18 3.36
N MET A 250 25.57 7.88 3.84
CA MET A 250 24.19 7.66 3.42
C MET A 250 23.52 8.96 3.02
N LEU A 251 22.82 8.93 1.90
CA LEU A 251 21.94 10.00 1.43
C LEU A 251 20.49 9.58 1.68
N ASP A 252 19.81 10.37 2.50
CA ASP A 252 18.37 10.29 2.70
C ASP A 252 17.68 11.35 1.84
N VAL A 253 16.66 10.95 1.11
CA VAL A 253 15.81 11.85 0.30
C VAL A 253 14.37 11.59 0.64
N ARG A 254 13.68 12.62 1.11
CA ARG A 254 12.31 12.55 1.59
C ARG A 254 11.38 13.45 0.79
N THR A 255 10.20 12.96 0.49
CA THR A 255 9.13 13.75 -0.11
C THR A 255 8.74 14.94 0.75
N GLU A 256 8.45 16.06 0.14
CA GLU A 256 8.00 17.27 0.82
C GLU A 256 6.70 17.80 0.17
N GLN A 257 6.80 18.44 -0.98
CA GLN A 257 5.66 18.97 -1.72
C GLN A 257 5.30 18.13 -2.93
N GLU A 258 6.26 17.38 -3.44
CA GLU A 258 6.10 16.51 -4.60
C GLU A 258 6.54 15.09 -4.25
N ARG A 259 5.89 14.11 -4.84
CA ARG A 259 6.28 12.70 -4.73
C ARG A 259 7.55 12.42 -5.52
N LEU A 260 8.33 11.45 -5.09
CA LEU A 260 9.48 10.97 -5.85
C LEU A 260 8.99 10.08 -7.00
N ARG A 261 9.49 10.35 -8.20
CA ARG A 261 9.25 9.51 -9.38
C ARG A 261 10.34 8.45 -9.44
N CYS A 262 9.96 7.20 -9.29
CA CYS A 262 10.87 6.05 -9.24
C CYS A 262 10.69 5.14 -10.45
N PHE A 263 11.71 4.37 -10.82
CA PHE A 263 11.70 3.37 -11.91
C PHE A 263 11.30 3.92 -13.29
N GLY A 264 11.38 5.21 -13.50
CA GLY A 264 10.80 5.95 -14.61
C GLY A 264 9.61 6.80 -14.12
N ASP A 265 8.81 7.37 -15.04
CA ASP A 265 7.76 8.32 -14.65
C ASP A 265 6.46 7.68 -14.10
N ASP A 266 6.37 6.36 -14.11
CA ASP A 266 5.11 5.65 -13.86
C ASP A 266 4.91 5.20 -12.40
N VAL A 267 5.94 5.33 -11.55
CA VAL A 267 5.91 4.89 -10.15
C VAL A 267 6.21 6.06 -9.22
N MET A 268 5.26 6.40 -8.36
CA MET A 268 5.35 7.54 -7.45
C MET A 268 5.51 7.07 -6.01
N LEU A 269 6.52 7.57 -5.31
CA LEU A 269 6.73 7.32 -3.88
C LEU A 269 6.32 8.54 -3.05
N GLU A 270 5.48 8.32 -2.07
CA GLU A 270 5.30 9.21 -0.93
C GLU A 270 6.00 8.61 0.28
N GLY A 271 7.17 9.13 0.64
CA GLY A 271 8.00 8.53 1.68
C GLY A 271 9.45 8.99 1.60
N GLU A 272 10.36 8.07 1.83
CA GLU A 272 11.79 8.34 1.91
C GLU A 272 12.60 7.25 1.21
N ILE A 273 13.70 7.63 0.58
CA ILE A 273 14.70 6.72 0.04
C ILE A 273 16.04 6.94 0.72
N HIS A 274 16.81 5.87 0.85
CA HIS A 274 18.14 5.82 1.44
C HIS A 274 19.11 5.23 0.43
N LEU A 275 20.07 6.04 -0.02
CA LEU A 275 21.11 5.62 -0.94
C LEU A 275 22.44 5.52 -0.21
N ASN A 276 23.13 4.40 -0.35
CA ASN A 276 24.48 4.19 0.14
C ASN A 276 25.30 3.36 -0.86
N PRO A 277 26.60 3.12 -0.65
CA PRO A 277 27.44 2.33 -1.59
C PRO A 277 26.95 0.89 -1.85
N ASN A 278 26.07 0.34 -0.99
CA ASN A 278 25.54 -1.03 -1.14
C ASN A 278 24.26 -1.09 -1.97
N GLY A 279 23.61 0.05 -2.23
CA GLY A 279 22.36 0.13 -2.99
C GLY A 279 21.37 1.15 -2.47
N MET A 280 20.13 1.00 -2.88
CA MET A 280 19.03 1.87 -2.49
C MET A 280 17.94 1.09 -1.78
N THR A 281 17.46 1.64 -0.68
CA THR A 281 16.25 1.19 0.02
C THR A 281 15.25 2.34 0.11
N GLY A 282 14.00 2.03 0.44
CA GLY A 282 12.96 3.05 0.63
C GLY A 282 11.95 2.63 1.67
N ASN A 283 11.12 3.56 2.09
CA ASN A 283 9.96 3.33 2.96
C ASN A 283 8.84 4.30 2.56
N GLY A 284 7.60 3.94 2.89
CA GLY A 284 6.43 4.74 2.56
C GLY A 284 5.48 4.01 1.62
N GLU A 285 4.77 4.75 0.80
CA GLU A 285 3.76 4.24 -0.13
C GLU A 285 4.16 4.51 -1.58
N PHE A 286 4.25 3.45 -2.36
CA PHE A 286 4.41 3.53 -3.81
C PHE A 286 3.04 3.42 -4.48
N GLU A 287 2.76 4.34 -5.38
CA GLU A 287 1.61 4.30 -6.28
C GLU A 287 2.08 4.10 -7.72
N PHE A 288 1.47 3.17 -8.45
CA PHE A 288 1.72 2.89 -9.85
C PHE A 288 0.47 2.29 -10.48
N GLU A 289 0.07 2.84 -11.62
CA GLU A 289 -1.21 2.51 -12.27
C GLU A 289 -2.39 2.74 -11.31
N GLU A 290 -3.18 1.69 -11.03
CA GLU A 290 -4.31 1.72 -10.11
C GLU A 290 -3.98 1.01 -8.78
N ALA A 291 -2.71 0.66 -8.54
CA ALA A 291 -2.26 -0.05 -7.35
C ALA A 291 -1.45 0.84 -6.41
N SER A 292 -1.52 0.55 -5.13
CA SER A 292 -0.61 1.07 -4.12
C SER A 292 -0.01 -0.05 -3.28
N ILE A 293 1.24 0.17 -2.86
CA ILE A 293 1.94 -0.74 -1.95
C ILE A 293 2.69 0.06 -0.90
N SER A 294 2.50 -0.27 0.36
CA SER A 294 3.15 0.37 1.48
C SER A 294 4.01 -0.60 2.28
N SER A 295 5.18 -0.12 2.72
CA SER A 295 6.09 -0.87 3.58
C SER A 295 7.01 0.05 4.38
N THR A 296 7.53 -0.46 5.48
CA THR A 296 8.58 0.20 6.26
C THR A 296 9.98 -0.01 5.68
N LEU A 297 10.15 -0.97 4.77
CA LEU A 297 11.41 -1.23 4.09
C LEU A 297 11.19 -1.92 2.74
N PHE A 298 11.56 -1.20 1.69
CA PHE A 298 11.72 -1.74 0.34
C PHE A 298 13.20 -1.86 -0.01
N ASN A 299 13.60 -2.96 -0.60
CA ASN A 299 14.86 -3.08 -1.33
C ASN A 299 14.60 -2.76 -2.80
N MET A 300 15.35 -1.80 -3.34
CA MET A 300 15.11 -1.27 -4.68
C MET A 300 16.27 -1.61 -5.60
N SER A 301 15.96 -2.10 -6.79
CA SER A 301 16.91 -2.36 -7.86
C SER A 301 16.56 -1.51 -9.09
N GLU A 302 17.26 -1.69 -10.21
CA GLU A 302 17.05 -0.89 -11.42
C GLU A 302 15.59 -0.85 -11.87
N ARG A 303 14.93 -2.01 -11.95
CA ARG A 303 13.55 -2.18 -12.43
C ARG A 303 12.72 -3.11 -11.56
N SER A 304 13.11 -3.33 -10.32
CA SER A 304 12.36 -4.16 -9.39
C SER A 304 12.42 -3.62 -7.97
N MET A 305 11.43 -3.98 -7.17
CA MET A 305 11.43 -3.73 -5.73
C MET A 305 10.88 -4.92 -4.97
N SER A 306 11.39 -5.12 -3.76
CA SER A 306 10.92 -6.17 -2.86
C SER A 306 10.77 -5.66 -1.43
N ALA A 307 9.82 -6.22 -0.72
CA ALA A 307 9.61 -5.98 0.69
C ALA A 307 9.30 -7.29 1.42
N ASP A 308 9.84 -7.45 2.61
CA ASP A 308 9.50 -8.61 3.43
C ASP A 308 8.10 -8.52 4.02
N THR A 309 7.65 -7.31 4.32
CA THR A 309 6.29 -7.02 4.80
C THR A 309 5.75 -5.82 4.05
N ALA A 310 4.61 -6.00 3.40
CA ALA A 310 3.92 -4.92 2.68
C ALA A 310 2.41 -5.08 2.77
N ASP A 311 1.71 -3.96 2.69
CA ASP A 311 0.29 -3.90 2.46
C ASP A 311 0.06 -3.50 0.99
N PHE A 312 -0.86 -4.19 0.32
CA PHE A 312 -1.08 -4.03 -1.11
C PHE A 312 -2.56 -3.83 -1.42
N GLU A 313 -2.85 -2.82 -2.21
CA GLU A 313 -4.21 -2.43 -2.61
C GLU A 313 -4.28 -2.17 -4.12
N ILE A 314 -5.44 -2.48 -4.72
CA ILE A 314 -5.77 -2.07 -6.10
C ILE A 314 -7.11 -1.33 -6.07
N ALA A 315 -7.15 -0.16 -6.68
CA ALA A 315 -8.36 0.63 -6.84
C ALA A 315 -9.36 -0.06 -7.79
N GLY A 316 -10.63 0.12 -7.53
CA GLY A 316 -11.70 -0.36 -8.42
C GLY A 316 -12.13 0.72 -9.41
N ASN A 317 -12.95 0.32 -10.39
CA ASN A 317 -13.46 1.23 -11.42
C ASN A 317 -14.42 2.32 -10.90
N ASP A 318 -14.94 2.18 -9.68
CA ASP A 318 -15.79 3.18 -9.05
C ASP A 318 -14.94 4.15 -8.22
N LEU A 319 -15.23 5.44 -8.27
CA LEU A 319 -14.54 6.50 -7.53
C LEU A 319 -14.36 6.12 -6.05
N ASN A 320 -13.12 6.00 -5.60
CA ASN A 320 -12.70 5.64 -4.24
C ASN A 320 -13.12 4.23 -3.75
N ALA A 321 -13.47 3.30 -4.63
CA ALA A 321 -13.71 1.92 -4.27
C ALA A 321 -12.45 1.08 -4.46
N LEU A 322 -12.13 0.22 -3.49
CA LEU A 322 -11.09 -0.79 -3.64
C LEU A 322 -11.65 -2.02 -4.36
N ALA A 323 -10.83 -2.62 -5.21
CA ALA A 323 -11.11 -3.88 -5.86
C ALA A 323 -10.41 -5.05 -5.17
N PHE A 324 -9.22 -4.79 -4.61
CA PHE A 324 -8.37 -5.78 -3.96
C PHE A 324 -7.64 -5.13 -2.78
N ARG A 325 -7.52 -5.84 -1.67
CA ARG A 325 -6.73 -5.43 -0.51
C ARG A 325 -6.17 -6.63 0.23
N THR A 326 -4.91 -6.51 0.66
CA THR A 326 -4.27 -7.46 1.55
C THR A 326 -3.20 -6.77 2.39
N GLU A 327 -2.92 -7.32 3.56
CA GLU A 327 -1.96 -6.78 4.50
C GLU A 327 -0.91 -7.84 4.87
N ASN A 328 0.28 -7.37 5.27
CA ASN A 328 1.36 -8.19 5.81
C ASN A 328 1.80 -9.33 4.87
N VAL A 329 2.10 -9.01 3.63
CA VAL A 329 2.61 -9.96 2.63
C VAL A 329 4.07 -9.65 2.26
N LYS A 330 4.85 -10.69 1.95
CA LYS A 330 6.10 -10.53 1.23
C LYS A 330 5.78 -10.19 -0.22
N ALA A 331 6.38 -9.11 -0.73
CA ALA A 331 6.16 -8.64 -2.09
C ALA A 331 7.47 -8.65 -2.89
N ASP A 332 7.36 -9.01 -4.16
CA ASP A 332 8.42 -8.89 -5.17
C ASP A 332 7.78 -8.40 -6.48
N ILE A 333 8.16 -7.20 -6.92
CA ILE A 333 7.57 -6.53 -8.08
C ILE A 333 8.64 -6.30 -9.12
N ASP A 334 8.41 -6.80 -10.32
CA ASP A 334 9.24 -6.62 -11.50
C ASP A 334 8.50 -5.73 -12.52
N PHE A 335 9.05 -4.54 -12.75
CA PHE A 335 8.47 -3.55 -13.67
C PHE A 335 8.81 -3.83 -15.14
N ASP A 336 9.82 -4.66 -15.45
CA ASP A 336 10.13 -5.07 -16.82
C ASP A 336 9.21 -6.21 -17.27
N GLU A 337 9.00 -7.21 -16.40
CA GLU A 337 8.05 -8.30 -16.65
C GLU A 337 6.59 -7.90 -16.37
N ARG A 338 6.39 -6.78 -15.68
CA ARG A 338 5.09 -6.24 -15.27
C ARG A 338 4.27 -7.24 -14.43
N ILE A 339 4.95 -7.83 -13.45
CA ILE A 339 4.42 -8.86 -12.55
C ILE A 339 4.71 -8.46 -11.11
N GLY A 340 3.74 -8.70 -10.23
CA GLY A 340 3.91 -8.69 -8.79
C GLY A 340 3.70 -10.09 -8.20
N ASP A 341 4.68 -10.61 -7.49
CA ASP A 341 4.58 -11.87 -6.73
C ASP A 341 4.44 -11.57 -5.23
N PHE A 342 3.46 -12.20 -4.61
CA PHE A 342 3.14 -11.98 -3.21
C PHE A 342 2.98 -13.31 -2.47
N ILE A 343 3.54 -13.39 -1.27
CA ILE A 343 3.52 -14.61 -0.44
C ILE A 343 3.15 -14.23 1.00
N SER A 344 2.26 -14.98 1.61
CA SER A 344 1.90 -14.82 3.02
C SER A 344 3.04 -15.20 3.95
N HIS A 345 3.25 -14.48 5.04
CA HIS A 345 4.27 -14.77 6.03
C HIS A 345 3.95 -15.98 6.91
N GLU A 346 2.70 -16.17 7.30
CA GLU A 346 2.29 -17.15 8.30
C GLU A 346 1.38 -18.26 7.73
N GLY A 347 1.59 -18.59 6.46
CA GLY A 347 0.87 -19.66 5.77
C GLY A 347 -0.36 -19.18 5.00
N LEU A 348 -1.27 -18.41 5.60
CA LEU A 348 -2.45 -17.85 4.93
C LEU A 348 -2.61 -16.38 5.29
N THR A 349 -2.82 -15.53 4.28
CA THR A 349 -3.22 -14.13 4.47
C THR A 349 -4.67 -13.93 4.07
N GLU A 350 -5.34 -13.02 4.75
CA GLU A 350 -6.67 -12.58 4.36
C GLU A 350 -6.57 -11.58 3.21
N ILE A 351 -7.39 -11.81 2.21
CA ILE A 351 -7.52 -10.98 1.02
C ILE A 351 -8.96 -10.52 0.95
N GLU A 352 -9.15 -9.23 0.89
CA GLU A 352 -10.45 -8.62 0.64
C GLU A 352 -10.65 -8.37 -0.85
N LEU A 353 -11.82 -8.77 -1.35
CA LEU A 353 -12.28 -8.50 -2.72
C LEU A 353 -13.55 -7.65 -2.66
N PRO A 354 -13.42 -6.34 -2.37
CA PRO A 354 -14.59 -5.49 -2.03
C PRO A 354 -15.59 -5.37 -3.18
N SER A 355 -15.13 -5.29 -4.42
CA SER A 355 -16.01 -5.17 -5.60
C SER A 355 -16.96 -6.36 -5.79
N ILE A 356 -16.56 -7.54 -5.35
CA ILE A 356 -17.38 -8.76 -5.38
C ILE A 356 -17.90 -9.17 -4.01
N ARG A 357 -17.54 -8.39 -2.95
CA ARG A 357 -17.94 -8.62 -1.55
C ARG A 357 -17.59 -10.02 -1.03
N TYR A 358 -16.35 -10.46 -1.30
CA TYR A 358 -15.81 -11.70 -0.78
C TYR A 358 -14.52 -11.46 -0.02
N LEU A 359 -14.32 -12.27 1.00
CA LEU A 359 -13.05 -12.46 1.69
C LEU A 359 -12.49 -13.81 1.26
N CYS A 360 -11.19 -13.88 1.04
CA CYS A 360 -10.54 -15.16 0.83
C CYS A 360 -9.21 -15.24 1.60
N THR A 361 -8.78 -16.46 1.93
CA THR A 361 -7.50 -16.73 2.56
C THR A 361 -6.63 -17.54 1.62
N MET A 362 -5.48 -16.97 1.25
CA MET A 362 -4.54 -17.55 0.29
C MET A 362 -3.11 -17.49 0.84
N ASP A 363 -2.24 -18.40 0.39
CA ASP A 363 -0.83 -18.39 0.77
C ASP A 363 0.05 -17.70 -0.27
N LYS A 364 -0.43 -17.57 -1.50
CA LYS A 364 0.30 -16.95 -2.60
C LYS A 364 -0.63 -16.31 -3.61
N PHE A 365 -0.21 -15.16 -4.17
CA PHE A 365 -0.87 -14.59 -5.33
C PHE A 365 0.10 -13.90 -6.26
N ARG A 366 -0.28 -13.81 -7.54
CA ARG A 366 0.47 -13.13 -8.60
C ARG A 366 -0.43 -12.16 -9.33
N TRP A 367 0.01 -10.93 -9.41
CA TRP A 367 -0.65 -9.87 -10.17
C TRP A 367 0.02 -9.71 -11.54
N PHE A 368 -0.78 -9.78 -12.59
CA PHE A 368 -0.39 -9.53 -13.97
C PHE A 368 -0.90 -8.14 -14.35
N MET A 369 -0.02 -7.15 -14.35
CA MET A 369 -0.39 -5.74 -14.55
C MET A 369 -1.05 -5.53 -15.93
N ASP A 370 -0.44 -6.04 -17.01
CA ASP A 370 -0.94 -5.87 -18.38
C ASP A 370 -2.29 -6.56 -18.66
N LEU A 371 -2.65 -7.55 -17.85
CA LEU A 371 -3.89 -8.31 -17.99
C LEU A 371 -4.97 -7.84 -17.03
N ASP A 372 -4.64 -6.92 -16.13
CA ASP A 372 -5.49 -6.51 -15.01
C ASP A 372 -6.09 -7.72 -14.27
N GLN A 373 -5.22 -8.70 -13.95
CA GLN A 373 -5.62 -10.00 -13.44
C GLN A 373 -4.75 -10.44 -12.26
N ILE A 374 -5.40 -11.01 -11.25
CA ILE A 374 -4.73 -11.61 -10.09
C ILE A 374 -5.00 -13.11 -10.07
N ARG A 375 -3.94 -13.89 -10.02
CA ARG A 375 -4.01 -15.33 -9.78
C ARG A 375 -3.77 -15.60 -8.30
N LEU A 376 -4.73 -16.22 -7.65
CA LEU A 376 -4.75 -16.56 -6.24
C LEU A 376 -4.54 -18.07 -6.09
N GLU A 377 -3.60 -18.49 -5.25
CA GLU A 377 -3.27 -19.90 -5.02
C GLU A 377 -3.30 -20.21 -3.53
N ASN A 378 -3.85 -21.37 -3.18
CA ASN A 378 -3.78 -21.94 -1.85
C ASN A 378 -3.11 -23.32 -1.96
N THR A 379 -1.80 -23.37 -1.68
CA THR A 379 -1.01 -24.62 -1.78
C THR A 379 -1.11 -25.48 -0.53
N THR A 380 -1.63 -24.92 0.58
CA THR A 380 -1.80 -25.58 1.87
C THR A 380 -3.23 -26.03 2.15
N ALA A 381 -4.15 -25.85 1.17
CA ALA A 381 -5.56 -26.20 1.33
C ALA A 381 -5.71 -27.69 1.63
N ASN A 382 -6.24 -27.99 2.83
CA ASN A 382 -6.84 -29.27 3.12
C ASN A 382 -8.31 -29.21 2.71
N GLU A 383 -8.83 -30.29 2.15
CA GLU A 383 -10.20 -30.46 1.62
C GLU A 383 -11.35 -29.96 2.52
N SER A 384 -11.07 -29.70 3.79
CA SER A 384 -12.04 -29.29 4.81
C SER A 384 -12.07 -27.80 5.14
N ASN A 385 -11.14 -26.99 4.64
CA ASN A 385 -11.06 -25.58 5.01
C ASN A 385 -11.65 -24.68 3.94
N THR A 386 -12.82 -24.12 4.20
CA THR A 386 -13.39 -23.04 3.38
C THR A 386 -12.47 -21.84 3.42
N ASN A 387 -12.12 -21.31 2.24
CA ASN A 387 -11.22 -20.15 2.12
C ASN A 387 -11.82 -19.00 1.32
N PHE A 388 -13.00 -19.15 0.72
CA PHE A 388 -13.82 -18.07 0.18
C PHE A 388 -15.06 -17.87 1.03
N THR A 389 -15.31 -16.66 1.50
CA THR A 389 -16.48 -16.32 2.32
C THR A 389 -17.12 -15.05 1.83
N SER A 390 -18.42 -15.08 1.60
CA SER A 390 -19.17 -13.89 1.22
C SER A 390 -19.32 -12.92 2.39
N ALA A 391 -18.97 -11.66 2.16
CA ALA A 391 -19.24 -10.54 3.04
C ALA A 391 -20.58 -9.83 2.73
N HIS A 392 -21.36 -10.34 1.75
CA HIS A 392 -22.65 -9.75 1.39
C HIS A 392 -23.71 -10.12 2.43
N PRO A 393 -24.44 -9.14 3.01
CA PRO A 393 -25.39 -9.40 4.12
C PRO A 393 -26.50 -10.42 3.78
N SER A 394 -26.97 -10.47 2.53
CA SER A 394 -28.02 -11.40 2.14
C SER A 394 -27.55 -12.83 1.91
N GLN A 395 -26.26 -13.09 1.89
CA GLN A 395 -25.71 -14.42 1.63
C GLN A 395 -25.37 -15.20 2.90
N ASP A 396 -25.58 -14.62 4.08
CA ASP A 396 -25.40 -15.27 5.38
C ASP A 396 -24.05 -16.02 5.49
N SER A 397 -22.95 -15.33 5.13
CA SER A 397 -21.59 -15.88 5.14
C SER A 397 -21.45 -17.17 4.33
N LEU A 398 -22.05 -17.21 3.15
CA LEU A 398 -21.84 -18.29 2.19
C LEU A 398 -20.35 -18.55 1.98
N SER A 399 -19.89 -19.78 2.14
CA SER A 399 -18.48 -20.12 2.04
C SER A 399 -18.25 -21.44 1.29
N PHE A 400 -17.10 -21.52 0.62
CA PHE A 400 -16.63 -22.70 -0.08
C PHE A 400 -15.10 -22.74 -0.16
N ALA A 401 -14.54 -23.90 -0.52
CA ALA A 401 -13.10 -24.08 -0.70
C ALA A 401 -12.73 -24.00 -2.18
N SER A 402 -11.60 -23.31 -2.47
CA SER A 402 -10.98 -23.30 -3.80
C SER A 402 -9.47 -23.21 -3.65
N THR A 403 -8.72 -24.00 -4.41
CA THR A 403 -7.24 -23.99 -4.37
C THR A 403 -6.63 -23.03 -5.37
N LEU A 404 -7.40 -22.59 -6.36
CA LEU A 404 -6.96 -21.69 -7.42
C LEU A 404 -8.11 -20.76 -7.81
N ALA A 405 -7.84 -19.45 -7.86
CA ALA A 405 -8.78 -18.49 -8.39
C ALA A 405 -8.10 -17.48 -9.31
N MET A 406 -8.85 -17.00 -10.30
CA MET A 406 -8.44 -15.94 -11.22
C MET A 406 -9.40 -14.77 -11.04
N TYR A 407 -8.88 -13.65 -10.50
CA TYR A 407 -9.66 -12.44 -10.31
C TYR A 407 -9.35 -11.43 -11.42
N ARG A 408 -10.32 -11.05 -12.22
CA ARG A 408 -10.24 -9.93 -13.17
C ARG A 408 -10.75 -8.68 -12.50
N VAL A 409 -9.83 -7.77 -12.23
CA VAL A 409 -10.09 -6.59 -11.39
C VAL A 409 -11.09 -5.65 -12.06
N GLY A 410 -10.84 -5.26 -13.31
CA GLY A 410 -11.69 -4.35 -14.06
C GLY A 410 -13.10 -4.87 -14.30
N ASP A 411 -13.27 -6.17 -14.50
CA ASP A 411 -14.56 -6.82 -14.68
C ASP A 411 -15.29 -7.05 -13.34
N ALA A 412 -14.59 -7.00 -12.21
CA ALA A 412 -15.06 -7.44 -10.90
C ALA A 412 -15.61 -8.88 -10.94
N VAL A 413 -14.82 -9.82 -11.46
CA VAL A 413 -15.19 -11.24 -11.62
C VAL A 413 -14.07 -12.12 -11.09
N VAL A 414 -14.39 -13.00 -10.14
CA VAL A 414 -13.50 -14.08 -9.74
C VAL A 414 -14.00 -15.42 -10.27
N GLU A 415 -13.09 -16.17 -10.84
CA GLU A 415 -13.29 -17.51 -11.34
C GLU A 415 -12.53 -18.50 -10.45
N CYS A 416 -13.23 -19.21 -9.59
CA CYS A 416 -12.69 -20.20 -8.66
C CYS A 416 -12.66 -21.58 -9.29
N HIS A 417 -11.54 -22.28 -9.13
CA HIS A 417 -11.30 -23.62 -9.67
C HIS A 417 -11.04 -24.61 -8.53
N ASN A 418 -11.19 -25.90 -8.84
CA ASN A 418 -11.00 -27.00 -7.89
C ASN A 418 -11.94 -26.89 -6.67
N VAL A 419 -13.15 -26.36 -6.88
CA VAL A 419 -14.19 -26.35 -5.86
C VAL A 419 -14.82 -27.75 -5.84
N GLU A 420 -14.51 -28.56 -4.84
CA GLU A 420 -15.02 -29.92 -4.76
C GLU A 420 -16.50 -29.92 -4.41
N THR A 421 -16.86 -29.24 -3.34
CA THR A 421 -18.23 -29.20 -2.85
C THR A 421 -18.62 -27.83 -2.30
N MET A 422 -19.93 -27.54 -2.39
CA MET A 422 -20.57 -26.40 -1.74
C MET A 422 -21.70 -26.88 -0.84
N LEU A 423 -21.75 -26.36 0.38
CA LEU A 423 -22.77 -26.72 1.36
C LEU A 423 -23.81 -25.59 1.45
N ILE A 424 -24.99 -25.82 0.86
CA ILE A 424 -26.08 -24.85 0.78
C ILE A 424 -27.34 -25.43 1.39
N ALA A 425 -27.90 -24.78 2.40
CA ALA A 425 -29.03 -25.27 3.17
C ALA A 425 -28.79 -26.71 3.66
N ASP A 426 -29.66 -27.66 3.31
CA ASP A 426 -29.48 -29.09 3.61
C ASP A 426 -28.76 -29.88 2.52
N THR A 427 -28.21 -29.19 1.51
CA THR A 427 -27.72 -29.79 0.26
C THR A 427 -26.20 -29.74 0.17
N GLU A 428 -25.62 -30.76 -0.40
CA GLU A 428 -24.22 -30.86 -0.79
C GLU A 428 -24.13 -30.87 -2.31
N ILE A 429 -23.50 -29.84 -2.90
CA ILE A 429 -23.46 -29.57 -4.34
C ILE A 429 -22.06 -29.76 -4.88
N TRP A 430 -21.87 -30.53 -5.92
CA TRP A 430 -20.64 -30.71 -6.71
C TRP A 430 -20.78 -29.91 -8.00
N PRO A 431 -20.08 -28.75 -8.13
CA PRO A 431 -20.04 -28.03 -9.40
C PRO A 431 -19.37 -28.87 -10.49
N ASP A 432 -19.88 -28.77 -11.73
CA ASP A 432 -19.20 -29.40 -12.86
C ASP A 432 -17.80 -28.84 -13.05
N SER A 433 -16.81 -29.70 -13.29
CA SER A 433 -15.39 -29.34 -13.40
C SER A 433 -14.81 -28.52 -12.21
N GLY A 434 -15.52 -28.46 -11.08
CA GLY A 434 -15.08 -27.71 -9.89
C GLY A 434 -15.00 -26.21 -10.11
N LYS A 435 -15.78 -25.64 -11.02
CA LYS A 435 -15.75 -24.22 -11.39
C LYS A 435 -16.90 -23.44 -10.76
N VAL A 436 -16.58 -22.35 -10.08
CA VAL A 436 -17.52 -21.38 -9.52
C VAL A 436 -17.13 -19.97 -9.97
N VAL A 437 -18.08 -19.19 -10.45
CA VAL A 437 -17.86 -17.82 -10.90
C VAL A 437 -18.68 -16.87 -10.04
N VAL A 438 -17.99 -15.90 -9.41
CA VAL A 438 -18.61 -14.84 -8.62
C VAL A 438 -18.35 -13.49 -9.28
N ARG A 439 -19.41 -12.70 -9.38
CA ARG A 439 -19.41 -11.37 -10.01
C ARG A 439 -19.62 -10.27 -8.96
N ARG A 440 -19.64 -9.04 -9.41
CA ARG A 440 -19.94 -7.85 -8.61
C ARG A 440 -21.14 -8.11 -7.67
N ASP A 441 -21.08 -7.55 -6.46
CA ASP A 441 -22.11 -7.70 -5.41
C ASP A 441 -22.46 -9.15 -5.07
N ALA A 442 -21.45 -10.01 -5.04
CA ALA A 442 -21.54 -11.41 -4.65
C ALA A 442 -22.50 -12.25 -5.54
N GLN A 443 -22.84 -11.79 -6.74
CA GLN A 443 -23.67 -12.56 -7.66
C GLN A 443 -22.90 -13.76 -8.18
N MET A 444 -23.46 -14.96 -7.96
CA MET A 444 -22.88 -16.21 -8.46
C MET A 444 -23.55 -16.62 -9.76
N ASP A 445 -22.74 -16.99 -10.76
CA ASP A 445 -23.28 -17.57 -12.00
C ASP A 445 -23.91 -18.92 -11.69
N PRO A 446 -25.01 -19.31 -12.39
CA PRO A 446 -25.62 -20.61 -12.19
C PRO A 446 -24.64 -21.76 -12.43
N LEU A 447 -24.56 -22.70 -11.48
CA LEU A 447 -23.76 -23.92 -11.58
C LEU A 447 -24.49 -24.86 -12.54
N LYS A 448 -23.98 -25.00 -13.76
CA LYS A 448 -24.56 -25.88 -14.80
C LYS A 448 -23.97 -27.27 -14.67
N HIS A 449 -24.80 -28.29 -15.08
CA HIS A 449 -24.42 -29.71 -15.04
C HIS A 449 -23.94 -30.20 -13.66
N ALA A 450 -24.34 -29.49 -12.59
CA ALA A 450 -23.99 -29.87 -11.23
C ALA A 450 -24.67 -31.20 -10.82
N VAL A 451 -24.05 -31.84 -9.84
CA VAL A 451 -24.64 -33.00 -9.13
C VAL A 451 -24.83 -32.55 -7.67
N PHE A 452 -25.96 -32.91 -7.07
CA PHE A 452 -26.15 -32.64 -5.65
C PHE A 452 -26.99 -33.71 -4.94
N TYR A 453 -26.74 -33.84 -3.65
CA TYR A 453 -27.54 -34.66 -2.74
C TYR A 453 -28.29 -33.75 -1.79
N THR A 454 -29.58 -34.06 -1.56
CA THR A 454 -30.37 -33.40 -0.55
C THR A 454 -30.33 -34.16 0.76
N ASN A 455 -30.40 -33.42 1.90
CA ASN A 455 -30.23 -33.91 3.25
C ASN A 455 -28.86 -34.59 3.46
N ARG A 456 -27.94 -33.84 3.98
CA ARG A 456 -26.53 -34.25 4.17
C ARG A 456 -26.34 -35.52 5.00
N ASP A 457 -27.25 -35.75 5.96
CA ASP A 457 -27.16 -36.90 6.87
C ASP A 457 -27.64 -38.18 6.20
N THR A 458 -28.76 -38.10 5.48
CA THR A 458 -29.41 -39.28 4.89
C THR A 458 -29.05 -39.53 3.43
N ARG A 459 -28.75 -38.43 2.69
CA ARG A 459 -28.45 -38.45 1.25
C ARG A 459 -29.47 -39.28 0.44
N TYR A 460 -30.74 -39.20 0.82
CA TYR A 460 -31.80 -39.99 0.18
C TYR A 460 -31.93 -39.70 -1.33
N HIS A 461 -31.74 -38.41 -1.71
CA HIS A 461 -32.01 -38.01 -3.08
C HIS A 461 -30.76 -37.45 -3.75
N ARG A 462 -30.46 -38.00 -4.91
CA ARG A 462 -29.39 -37.54 -5.79
C ARG A 462 -29.96 -36.91 -7.04
N PHE A 463 -29.60 -35.67 -7.30
CA PHE A 463 -29.90 -34.96 -8.52
C PHE A 463 -28.67 -34.87 -9.43
N PHE A 464 -28.88 -34.82 -10.73
CA PHE A 464 -27.82 -34.71 -11.72
C PHE A 464 -28.24 -33.79 -12.87
N ASP A 465 -27.27 -33.39 -13.70
CA ASP A 465 -27.47 -32.43 -14.80
C ASP A 465 -28.24 -31.17 -14.31
N ALA A 466 -27.85 -30.69 -13.13
CA ALA A 466 -28.54 -29.61 -12.47
C ALA A 466 -28.06 -28.25 -12.93
N SER A 467 -29.00 -27.30 -13.00
CA SER A 467 -28.69 -25.88 -13.06
C SER A 467 -29.06 -25.26 -11.70
N VAL A 468 -28.05 -24.89 -10.91
CA VAL A 468 -28.24 -24.38 -9.53
C VAL A 468 -27.87 -22.93 -9.46
N LEU A 469 -28.79 -22.07 -9.07
CA LEU A 469 -28.55 -20.65 -8.75
C LEU A 469 -28.48 -20.50 -7.24
N VAL A 470 -27.25 -20.34 -6.73
CA VAL A 470 -26.98 -20.10 -5.32
C VAL A 470 -27.24 -18.64 -4.99
N LYS A 471 -28.09 -18.37 -4.00
CA LYS A 471 -28.42 -17.01 -3.54
C LYS A 471 -27.77 -16.67 -2.20
N GLY A 472 -27.46 -17.68 -1.40
CA GLY A 472 -26.82 -17.55 -0.11
C GLY A 472 -26.61 -18.90 0.55
N ARG A 473 -26.06 -18.91 1.74
CA ARG A 473 -25.75 -20.12 2.49
C ARG A 473 -26.98 -21.00 2.76
N LEU A 474 -28.15 -20.40 2.88
CA LEU A 474 -29.39 -21.06 3.26
C LEU A 474 -30.47 -21.01 2.15
N ASP A 475 -30.15 -20.50 0.97
CA ASP A 475 -31.11 -20.33 -0.13
C ASP A 475 -30.48 -20.58 -1.50
N TYR A 476 -31.18 -21.37 -2.30
CA TYR A 476 -30.87 -21.62 -3.71
C TYR A 476 -32.12 -21.94 -4.49
N ASN A 477 -32.07 -21.77 -5.81
CA ASN A 477 -33.04 -22.33 -6.72
C ASN A 477 -32.35 -23.28 -7.70
N ALA A 478 -33.03 -24.33 -8.11
CA ALA A 478 -32.46 -25.25 -9.08
C ALA A 478 -33.54 -25.87 -9.99
N SER A 479 -33.04 -26.39 -11.10
CA SER A 479 -33.74 -27.39 -11.89
C SER A 479 -32.79 -28.55 -12.15
N ALA A 480 -33.29 -29.78 -12.14
CA ALA A 480 -32.41 -30.95 -12.22
C ALA A 480 -33.14 -32.21 -12.65
N SER A 481 -32.40 -33.17 -13.13
CA SER A 481 -32.86 -34.52 -13.39
C SER A 481 -32.68 -35.40 -12.16
N TYR A 482 -33.64 -36.32 -11.98
CA TYR A 482 -33.66 -37.31 -10.90
C TYR A 482 -33.99 -38.66 -11.51
N LEU A 483 -33.43 -39.77 -11.01
CA LEU A 483 -33.76 -41.13 -11.43
C LEU A 483 -34.59 -41.81 -10.34
N TYR A 484 -35.86 -41.95 -10.60
CA TYR A 484 -36.75 -42.79 -9.81
C TYR A 484 -36.49 -44.26 -10.16
N LYS A 485 -36.25 -45.11 -9.17
CA LYS A 485 -36.05 -46.55 -9.35
C LYS A 485 -37.27 -47.30 -8.87
N ASP A 486 -37.84 -48.11 -9.77
CA ASP A 486 -38.93 -49.02 -9.42
C ASP A 486 -38.45 -50.25 -8.64
N VAL A 487 -39.38 -51.15 -8.26
CA VAL A 487 -39.12 -52.38 -7.52
C VAL A 487 -38.15 -53.33 -8.24
N ASN A 488 -38.10 -53.31 -9.56
CA ASN A 488 -37.18 -54.09 -10.37
C ASN A 488 -35.84 -53.40 -10.65
N GLY A 489 -35.67 -52.18 -10.16
CA GLY A 489 -34.47 -51.37 -10.37
C GLY A 489 -34.42 -50.69 -11.73
N LEU A 490 -35.52 -50.64 -12.48
CA LEU A 490 -35.62 -49.85 -13.70
C LEU A 490 -35.64 -48.36 -13.33
N GLU A 491 -34.88 -47.58 -14.08
CA GLU A 491 -34.71 -46.14 -13.83
C GLU A 491 -35.63 -45.32 -14.71
N TRP A 492 -36.45 -44.49 -14.07
CA TRP A 492 -37.38 -43.57 -14.72
C TRP A 492 -36.94 -42.13 -14.49
N PRO A 493 -36.56 -41.37 -15.52
CA PRO A 493 -36.11 -40.00 -15.34
C PRO A 493 -37.29 -39.08 -15.00
N ILE A 494 -37.13 -38.29 -13.95
CA ILE A 494 -38.03 -37.21 -13.58
C ILE A 494 -37.24 -35.90 -13.68
N TYR A 495 -37.74 -34.93 -14.42
CA TYR A 495 -37.17 -33.60 -14.47
C TYR A 495 -37.92 -32.68 -13.52
N PHE A 496 -37.23 -32.23 -12.49
CA PHE A 496 -37.73 -31.22 -11.54
C PHE A 496 -37.36 -29.83 -12.07
N ASP A 497 -38.37 -29.11 -12.54
CA ASP A 497 -38.22 -27.77 -13.09
C ASP A 497 -38.16 -26.68 -12.01
N LYS A 498 -38.61 -27.02 -10.80
CA LYS A 498 -38.60 -26.13 -9.64
C LYS A 498 -38.11 -26.87 -8.40
N ILE A 499 -36.94 -26.46 -7.94
CA ILE A 499 -36.30 -26.91 -6.70
C ILE A 499 -35.97 -25.69 -5.88
N ASP A 500 -36.54 -25.59 -4.68
CA ASP A 500 -36.41 -24.45 -3.77
C ASP A 500 -36.12 -24.95 -2.35
N VAL A 501 -35.81 -24.00 -1.46
CA VAL A 501 -35.62 -24.23 -0.02
C VAL A 501 -36.86 -23.71 0.71
N ASP A 502 -37.42 -24.51 1.61
CA ASP A 502 -38.55 -24.10 2.44
C ASP A 502 -38.15 -23.30 3.68
N SER A 503 -39.10 -22.84 4.47
CA SER A 503 -38.87 -22.05 5.68
C SER A 503 -38.13 -22.79 6.79
N SER A 504 -37.98 -24.13 6.68
CA SER A 504 -37.16 -24.95 7.59
C SER A 504 -35.77 -25.25 7.04
N PHE A 505 -35.38 -24.57 5.98
CA PHE A 505 -34.13 -24.75 5.23
C PHE A 505 -33.96 -26.17 4.65
N SER A 506 -35.07 -26.80 4.33
CA SER A 506 -35.10 -28.12 3.70
C SER A 506 -35.45 -28.01 2.22
N THR A 507 -34.79 -28.79 1.38
CA THR A 507 -35.06 -28.81 -0.06
C THR A 507 -36.41 -29.40 -0.38
N VAL A 508 -37.17 -28.70 -1.20
CA VAL A 508 -38.44 -29.14 -1.79
C VAL A 508 -38.33 -29.03 -3.30
N ALA A 509 -38.62 -30.13 -3.99
CA ALA A 509 -38.61 -30.17 -5.45
C ALA A 509 -39.99 -30.56 -6.01
N LEU A 510 -40.39 -29.88 -7.06
CA LEU A 510 -41.65 -30.07 -7.75
C LEU A 510 -41.38 -30.47 -9.21
N ALA A 511 -42.08 -31.46 -9.67
CA ALA A 511 -42.04 -31.90 -11.07
C ALA A 511 -43.44 -32.24 -11.56
N LYS A 512 -43.64 -32.18 -12.88
CA LYS A 512 -44.84 -32.64 -13.52
C LYS A 512 -44.52 -33.73 -14.54
N ILE A 513 -45.14 -34.89 -14.38
CA ILE A 513 -45.01 -36.04 -15.29
C ILE A 513 -46.16 -36.00 -16.28
N PRO A 514 -45.94 -35.58 -17.52
CA PRO A 514 -46.97 -35.55 -18.53
C PRO A 514 -47.26 -36.96 -19.05
N LEU A 515 -48.50 -37.21 -19.49
CA LEU A 515 -48.95 -38.50 -20.03
C LEU A 515 -48.03 -39.04 -21.14
N ARG A 516 -47.49 -38.18 -21.98
CA ARG A 516 -46.58 -38.55 -23.08
C ARG A 516 -45.25 -39.18 -22.63
N GLN A 517 -44.91 -39.06 -21.35
CA GLN A 517 -43.67 -39.57 -20.80
C GLN A 517 -43.73 -41.09 -20.54
N ASN A 518 -44.95 -41.68 -20.48
CA ASN A 518 -45.16 -43.09 -20.18
C ASN A 518 -44.36 -43.54 -18.94
N PHE A 519 -44.56 -42.84 -17.84
CA PHE A 519 -43.85 -43.08 -16.59
C PHE A 519 -44.55 -44.14 -15.75
N PHE A 520 -43.76 -45.01 -15.11
CA PHE A 520 -44.28 -46.11 -14.30
C PHE A 520 -43.79 -45.97 -12.83
N LEU A 521 -44.71 -46.14 -11.88
CA LEU A 521 -44.41 -46.27 -10.46
C LEU A 521 -43.75 -47.62 -10.15
N ASP A 522 -44.29 -48.65 -10.81
CA ASP A 522 -43.75 -50.01 -10.86
C ASP A 522 -44.14 -50.62 -12.20
N PRO A 523 -43.79 -51.87 -12.51
CA PRO A 523 -44.16 -52.53 -13.79
C PRO A 523 -45.66 -52.58 -14.08
N TYR A 524 -46.53 -52.38 -13.11
CA TYR A 524 -47.97 -52.52 -13.21
C TYR A 524 -48.74 -51.21 -13.13
N PHE A 525 -48.12 -50.11 -12.66
CA PHE A 525 -48.81 -48.86 -12.46
C PHE A 525 -48.17 -47.72 -13.27
N GLU A 526 -48.82 -47.33 -14.35
CA GLU A 526 -48.47 -46.09 -15.08
C GLU A 526 -49.00 -44.89 -14.33
N PHE A 527 -48.22 -43.78 -14.35
CA PHE A 527 -48.55 -42.56 -13.62
C PHE A 527 -48.45 -41.31 -14.51
N THR A 528 -49.33 -40.37 -14.26
CA THR A 528 -49.26 -38.98 -14.77
C THR A 528 -49.74 -38.01 -13.68
N GLY A 529 -49.07 -36.89 -13.51
CA GLY A 529 -49.45 -35.94 -12.48
C GLY A 529 -48.26 -35.16 -11.94
N ASP A 530 -48.44 -34.58 -10.77
CA ASP A 530 -47.43 -33.80 -10.07
C ASP A 530 -46.65 -34.68 -9.09
N VAL A 531 -45.36 -34.38 -8.94
CA VAL A 531 -44.47 -35.11 -8.04
C VAL A 531 -43.81 -34.12 -7.13
N THR A 532 -43.87 -34.35 -5.82
CA THR A 532 -43.23 -33.57 -4.80
C THR A 532 -42.17 -34.41 -4.10
N LEU A 533 -40.94 -33.88 -4.07
CA LEU A 533 -39.84 -34.40 -3.26
C LEU A 533 -39.61 -33.49 -2.09
N LYS A 534 -39.51 -34.05 -0.88
CA LYS A 534 -39.06 -33.36 0.34
C LYS A 534 -37.81 -34.06 0.86
N SER A 535 -36.72 -33.31 1.04
CA SER A 535 -35.41 -33.85 1.41
C SER A 535 -35.39 -34.65 2.71
N ASN A 536 -36.31 -34.36 3.62
CA ASN A 536 -36.45 -35.04 4.92
C ASN A 536 -37.24 -36.36 4.84
N ARG A 537 -37.70 -36.77 3.65
CA ARG A 537 -38.44 -38.02 3.39
C ARG A 537 -37.68 -38.87 2.41
N GLU A 538 -37.64 -40.17 2.65
CA GLU A 538 -37.00 -41.16 1.74
C GLU A 538 -37.75 -41.31 0.41
N PHE A 539 -39.09 -41.15 0.44
CA PHE A 539 -39.96 -41.42 -0.71
C PHE A 539 -40.63 -40.16 -1.22
N LEU A 540 -40.91 -40.17 -2.53
CA LEU A 540 -41.58 -39.10 -3.24
C LEU A 540 -43.09 -39.16 -3.00
N GLU A 541 -43.73 -38.00 -2.99
CA GLU A 541 -45.17 -37.83 -2.94
C GLU A 541 -45.69 -37.62 -4.38
N PHE A 542 -46.63 -38.47 -4.81
CA PHE A 542 -47.27 -38.44 -6.12
C PHE A 542 -48.70 -37.96 -5.96
N ASP A 543 -49.10 -37.00 -6.80
CA ASP A 543 -50.45 -36.41 -6.84
C ASP A 543 -50.94 -36.39 -8.29
N GLY A 544 -51.89 -37.24 -8.62
CA GLY A 544 -52.38 -37.36 -9.99
C GLY A 544 -53.10 -38.69 -10.29
N GLY A 545 -53.04 -39.05 -11.55
CA GLY A 545 -53.68 -40.27 -12.02
C GLY A 545 -52.74 -41.45 -12.18
N THR A 546 -53.17 -42.60 -11.73
CA THR A 546 -52.52 -43.88 -12.04
C THR A 546 -53.46 -44.80 -12.76
N ARG A 547 -52.96 -45.71 -13.61
CA ARG A 547 -53.70 -46.78 -14.24
C ARG A 547 -52.89 -48.05 -14.30
N LEU A 548 -53.65 -49.20 -14.38
CA LEU A 548 -53.00 -50.47 -14.51
C LEU A 548 -52.44 -50.66 -15.92
N ALA A 549 -51.18 -51.06 -16.00
CA ALA A 549 -50.45 -51.33 -17.24
C ALA A 549 -50.59 -52.83 -17.65
N ILE A 550 -51.81 -53.39 -17.59
CA ILE A 550 -52.05 -54.74 -17.90
C ILE A 550 -52.33 -54.85 -19.42
N ASN A 551 -51.77 -55.87 -20.07
CA ASN A 551 -52.03 -56.15 -21.49
C ASN A 551 -53.23 -57.05 -21.63
N CYS A 552 -54.45 -56.49 -21.40
CA CYS A 552 -55.74 -57.19 -21.57
C CYS A 552 -56.65 -56.32 -22.45
N GLU A 553 -57.13 -56.89 -23.59
CA GLU A 553 -57.93 -56.14 -24.56
C GLU A 553 -59.33 -55.82 -24.02
N ASP A 554 -59.86 -56.65 -23.12
CA ASP A 554 -61.20 -56.51 -22.54
C ASP A 554 -61.25 -55.62 -21.29
N PHE A 555 -60.13 -55.14 -20.84
CA PHE A 555 -60.03 -54.30 -19.61
C PHE A 555 -60.03 -52.82 -19.94
N ASN A 556 -61.03 -52.10 -19.41
CA ASN A 556 -61.05 -50.65 -19.55
C ASN A 556 -60.02 -49.98 -18.59
N LYS A 557 -58.94 -49.43 -19.14
CA LYS A 557 -57.85 -48.83 -18.42
C LYS A 557 -58.20 -47.37 -18.01
N GLU A 558 -58.98 -47.22 -16.95
CA GLU A 558 -59.34 -45.92 -16.43
C GLU A 558 -58.25 -45.37 -15.50
N TRP A 559 -58.07 -44.03 -15.49
CA TRP A 559 -57.19 -43.37 -14.60
C TRP A 559 -57.83 -43.18 -13.20
N ILE A 560 -57.11 -43.53 -12.15
CA ILE A 560 -57.48 -43.42 -10.74
C ILE A 560 -56.72 -42.26 -10.12
N GLU A 561 -57.39 -41.21 -9.67
CA GLU A 561 -56.78 -40.12 -8.98
C GLU A 561 -56.40 -40.55 -7.56
N PHE A 562 -55.18 -40.20 -7.15
CA PHE A 562 -54.71 -40.43 -5.80
C PHE A 562 -53.62 -39.40 -5.41
N THR A 563 -53.42 -39.21 -4.12
CA THR A 563 -52.31 -38.49 -3.54
C THR A 563 -51.68 -39.35 -2.46
N SER A 564 -50.43 -39.74 -2.62
CA SER A 564 -49.74 -40.59 -1.64
C SER A 564 -48.22 -40.51 -1.74
N VAL A 565 -47.54 -40.77 -0.63
CA VAL A 565 -46.11 -41.04 -0.60
C VAL A 565 -45.90 -42.50 -1.01
N ILE A 566 -45.12 -42.72 -2.06
CA ILE A 566 -44.96 -44.05 -2.68
C ILE A 566 -43.60 -44.64 -2.31
N ASN A 567 -43.63 -45.78 -1.61
CA ASN A 567 -42.48 -46.64 -1.46
C ASN A 567 -42.36 -47.55 -2.69
N PRO A 568 -41.32 -47.44 -3.51
CA PRO A 568 -41.17 -48.24 -4.74
C PRO A 568 -41.10 -49.75 -4.49
N LYS A 569 -40.73 -50.18 -3.28
CA LYS A 569 -40.65 -51.60 -2.92
C LYS A 569 -42.00 -52.19 -2.50
N GLU A 570 -42.94 -51.36 -2.08
CA GLU A 570 -44.24 -51.76 -1.59
C GLU A 570 -45.27 -50.66 -1.95
N ILE A 571 -45.75 -50.70 -3.19
CA ILE A 571 -46.69 -49.69 -3.66
C ILE A 571 -48.06 -49.97 -3.06
N ALA A 572 -48.54 -49.05 -2.25
CA ALA A 572 -49.88 -49.02 -1.70
C ALA A 572 -50.60 -47.75 -2.19
N ILE A 573 -51.57 -47.93 -3.05
CA ILE A 573 -52.41 -46.81 -3.49
C ILE A 573 -53.65 -46.78 -2.59
N PRO A 574 -53.85 -45.69 -1.80
CA PRO A 574 -54.99 -45.62 -0.90
C PRO A 574 -56.29 -45.57 -1.73
N ILE A 575 -57.15 -46.53 -1.48
CA ILE A 575 -58.47 -46.60 -2.12
C ILE A 575 -59.47 -46.02 -1.11
N GLY A 576 -59.85 -44.78 -1.28
CA GLY A 576 -60.90 -44.10 -0.51
C GLY A 576 -62.15 -43.85 -1.42
N ASP A 577 -62.75 -42.68 -1.22
CA ASP A 577 -63.80 -42.20 -2.14
C ASP A 577 -63.15 -41.69 -3.46
N ILE A 578 -62.56 -42.62 -4.23
CA ILE A 578 -61.83 -42.35 -5.44
C ILE A 578 -62.84 -42.14 -6.60
N ILE A 579 -62.76 -40.95 -7.17
CA ILE A 579 -63.54 -40.62 -8.40
C ILE A 579 -62.56 -40.79 -9.57
N SER A 580 -63.01 -41.53 -10.62
CA SER A 580 -62.22 -41.66 -11.86
C SER A 580 -62.01 -40.26 -12.50
N GLU A 581 -60.91 -40.06 -13.26
CA GLU A 581 -60.57 -38.83 -13.97
C GLU A 581 -61.74 -38.29 -14.85
N LEU A 582 -62.61 -39.17 -15.30
CA LEU A 582 -63.82 -38.75 -15.98
C LEU A 582 -64.91 -38.21 -15.05
N GLY A 583 -64.64 -38.16 -13.71
CA GLY A 583 -65.46 -37.48 -12.69
C GLY A 583 -66.86 -38.04 -12.52
N LYS A 584 -67.07 -39.27 -12.92
CA LYS A 584 -68.45 -39.83 -13.07
C LYS A 584 -68.64 -41.24 -12.57
N ALA A 585 -67.66 -41.88 -11.98
CA ALA A 585 -67.80 -43.20 -11.42
C ALA A 585 -67.04 -43.38 -10.10
N HIS A 586 -67.73 -43.87 -9.06
CA HIS A 586 -67.06 -44.29 -7.83
C HIS A 586 -66.40 -45.67 -8.08
N LEU A 587 -65.14 -45.79 -7.63
CA LEU A 587 -64.42 -47.04 -7.61
C LEU A 587 -64.79 -47.87 -6.37
N GLY A 588 -65.30 -49.06 -6.56
CA GLY A 588 -65.47 -50.03 -5.51
C GLY A 588 -64.43 -51.12 -5.59
N VAL A 589 -64.00 -51.63 -4.46
CA VAL A 589 -63.10 -52.79 -4.39
C VAL A 589 -63.99 -54.06 -4.15
N GLY A 590 -63.73 -55.11 -4.87
CA GLY A 590 -64.40 -56.36 -4.68
C GLY A 590 -63.54 -57.57 -5.02
N ILE A 591 -64.12 -58.75 -4.90
CA ILE A 591 -63.44 -59.98 -5.23
C ILE A 591 -64.20 -60.55 -6.43
N LEU A 592 -63.48 -60.81 -7.50
CA LEU A 592 -63.97 -61.56 -8.66
C LEU A 592 -63.61 -63.00 -8.43
N LEU A 593 -64.60 -63.89 -8.59
CA LEU A 593 -64.39 -65.34 -8.56
C LEU A 593 -64.36 -65.87 -10.00
N SER A 594 -63.43 -66.79 -10.31
CA SER A 594 -63.40 -67.46 -11.57
C SER A 594 -64.69 -68.35 -11.75
N ASP A 595 -65.18 -68.39 -12.94
CA ASP A 595 -66.40 -69.17 -13.25
C ASP A 595 -66.17 -70.69 -13.29
N ASP A 596 -64.89 -71.12 -13.37
CA ASP A 596 -64.51 -72.55 -13.46
C ASP A 596 -63.79 -73.05 -12.19
N PRO A 597 -64.02 -74.22 -11.72
CA PRO A 597 -63.27 -74.83 -10.59
C PRO A 597 -61.83 -75.22 -10.97
N PRO A 598 -60.85 -75.02 -10.07
CA PRO A 598 -61.07 -74.52 -8.74
C PRO A 598 -61.35 -73.01 -8.77
N PHE A 599 -62.39 -72.55 -8.08
CA PHE A 599 -62.81 -71.16 -8.01
C PHE A 599 -61.69 -70.33 -7.39
N GLU A 600 -61.00 -69.61 -8.23
CA GLU A 600 -59.95 -68.67 -7.80
C GLU A 600 -60.52 -67.29 -7.53
N ALA A 601 -60.10 -66.64 -6.45
CA ALA A 601 -60.58 -65.34 -6.06
C ALA A 601 -59.53 -64.30 -6.44
N TYR A 602 -59.92 -63.30 -7.22
CA TYR A 602 -59.06 -62.17 -7.64
C TYR A 602 -59.58 -60.87 -7.04
N SER A 603 -58.67 -60.03 -6.58
CA SER A 603 -59.01 -58.66 -6.21
C SER A 603 -59.39 -57.89 -7.48
N ALA A 604 -60.52 -57.23 -7.49
CA ALA A 604 -61.00 -56.47 -8.64
C ALA A 604 -61.47 -55.07 -8.25
N PHE A 605 -61.28 -54.12 -9.18
CA PHE A 605 -61.82 -52.76 -9.06
C PHE A 605 -63.03 -52.64 -9.95
N PHE A 606 -64.14 -52.12 -9.41
CA PHE A 606 -65.37 -51.93 -10.12
C PHE A 606 -65.75 -50.47 -10.22
N THR A 607 -66.09 -49.99 -11.41
CA THR A 607 -66.68 -48.66 -11.58
C THR A 607 -68.19 -48.77 -11.53
N LYS A 608 -68.82 -48.13 -10.54
CA LYS A 608 -70.26 -47.99 -10.47
C LYS A 608 -70.63 -46.73 -11.27
N LYS A 609 -71.29 -46.93 -12.42
CA LYS A 609 -71.93 -45.84 -13.14
C LYS A 609 -73.01 -45.23 -12.21
N PRO A 610 -73.09 -43.90 -12.11
CA PRO A 610 -74.25 -43.32 -11.44
C PRO A 610 -75.52 -43.76 -12.14
N ASP A 611 -76.42 -44.34 -11.37
CA ASP A 611 -77.77 -44.65 -11.89
C ASP A 611 -78.32 -43.35 -12.49
N ARG A 612 -78.55 -43.36 -13.80
CA ARG A 612 -79.35 -42.31 -14.40
C ARG A 612 -80.76 -42.61 -13.92
N GLY A 613 -81.20 -41.87 -12.90
CA GLY A 613 -82.63 -41.87 -12.55
C GLY A 613 -83.45 -41.43 -13.75
N ASP A 614 -84.47 -42.19 -14.05
CA ASP A 614 -85.44 -41.85 -15.04
C ASP A 614 -86.05 -40.46 -14.86
#